data_42362071cdf3830605431f8d717d6f8e
#
_entry.id   42362071cdf3830605431f8d717d6f8e
#
_cell.length_a   1.000
_cell.length_b   1.000
_cell.length_c   1.000
_cell.angle_alpha   90.00
_cell.angle_beta   90.00
_cell.angle_gamma   90.00
#
_symmetry.space_group_name_H-M   'P 1'
#
loop_
_entity.id
_entity.type
_entity.pdbx_description
1 polymer ?
#
loop_
_entity_poly.entity_id
_entity_poly.type
_entity_poly.pdbx_seq_one_letter_code
_entity_poly.pdbx_strand_id
1 'polypeptide(L)'
;RSDGTPTNAVFGFCNMLMKLLDDTEADYLVVVFDAARKTFRRDSYPDYKAHRPPPPDDLVPQFALIREATAAFNVPAVQLEGYEADDLIATYARQAREAGDEVTILSSDKDMMQLIGLGVSMQDPIKSGRIGAEEVMVKFGVTPDKVIEVQALAGDSADNVPGVPGIGVKTAAELINLYGDLETLLAKAEEIKQPKRRQNLIEFADQARVSKQLVILKDDVPGVDDYHSFIKRERDTEMLLKFLHAQEFNSIAARVRSEPDGDGRVVEPGSQTNANPAPKSGEMPPASQDSTAHPSANLGKGEYELVTDEDRLSVWIKA
;
A
#
# COMPACT_ATOMS: atom_id res chain seq x y z
N ARG A 1 -22.28 7.31 -0.19
CA ARG A 1 -23.48 7.14 0.62
C ARG A 1 -24.65 7.86 -0.01
N SER A 2 -25.87 7.56 0.46
CA SER A 2 -27.12 8.18 -0.01
C SER A 2 -27.15 9.71 0.19
N ASP A 3 -26.37 10.22 1.16
CA ASP A 3 -26.19 11.66 1.42
C ASP A 3 -25.21 12.37 0.48
N GLY A 4 -24.63 11.65 -0.49
CA GLY A 4 -23.65 12.18 -1.43
C GLY A 4 -22.20 12.11 -0.93
N THR A 5 -21.93 11.64 0.29
CA THR A 5 -20.56 11.49 0.80
C THR A 5 -19.79 10.42 0.01
N PRO A 6 -18.63 10.75 -0.59
CA PRO A 6 -17.80 9.78 -1.28
C PRO A 6 -17.20 8.77 -0.29
N THR A 7 -17.31 7.47 -0.58
CA THR A 7 -16.81 6.38 0.30
C THR A 7 -16.17 5.25 -0.47
N ASN A 8 -15.87 5.44 -1.75
CA ASN A 8 -15.29 4.40 -2.61
C ASN A 8 -13.90 3.92 -2.14
N ALA A 9 -13.05 4.83 -1.67
CA ALA A 9 -11.74 4.47 -1.11
C ALA A 9 -11.87 3.71 0.22
N VAL A 10 -12.79 4.15 1.09
CA VAL A 10 -13.10 3.45 2.35
C VAL A 10 -13.64 2.05 2.07
N PHE A 11 -14.53 1.91 1.10
CA PHE A 11 -15.09 0.61 0.69
C PHE A 11 -14.00 -0.34 0.19
N GLY A 12 -13.11 0.15 -0.68
CA GLY A 12 -11.95 -0.61 -1.16
C GLY A 12 -11.02 -1.02 -0.03
N PHE A 13 -10.71 -0.09 0.87
CA PHE A 13 -9.88 -0.36 2.06
C PHE A 13 -10.50 -1.42 2.97
N CYS A 14 -11.80 -1.33 3.27
CA CYS A 14 -12.50 -2.33 4.10
C CYS A 14 -12.44 -3.74 3.48
N ASN A 15 -12.64 -3.87 2.16
CA ASN A 15 -12.53 -5.16 1.49
C ASN A 15 -11.10 -5.72 1.54
N MET A 16 -10.09 -4.86 1.34
CA MET A 16 -8.69 -5.25 1.42
C MET A 16 -8.31 -5.68 2.83
N LEU A 17 -8.70 -4.90 3.86
CA LEU A 17 -8.39 -5.21 5.25
C LEU A 17 -9.10 -6.49 5.73
N MET A 18 -10.37 -6.68 5.34
CA MET A 18 -11.11 -7.90 5.64
C MET A 18 -10.41 -9.13 5.05
N LYS A 19 -10.05 -9.07 3.75
CA LYS A 19 -9.31 -10.14 3.10
C LYS A 19 -7.99 -10.42 3.80
N LEU A 20 -7.23 -9.38 4.17
CA LEU A 20 -5.98 -9.54 4.91
C LEU A 20 -6.20 -10.26 6.24
N LEU A 21 -7.20 -9.86 7.01
CA LEU A 21 -7.50 -10.45 8.32
C LEU A 21 -7.94 -11.92 8.20
N ASP A 22 -8.63 -12.29 7.12
CA ASP A 22 -9.05 -13.66 6.84
C ASP A 22 -7.86 -14.54 6.38
N ASP A 23 -6.93 -13.97 5.59
CA ASP A 23 -5.83 -14.70 4.97
C ASP A 23 -4.57 -14.77 5.85
N THR A 24 -4.43 -13.91 6.88
CA THR A 24 -3.20 -13.84 7.68
C THR A 24 -3.25 -14.66 8.97
N GLU A 25 -2.20 -15.43 9.21
CA GLU A 25 -1.93 -16.13 10.48
C GLU A 25 -0.96 -15.34 11.39
N ALA A 26 -0.67 -14.08 11.05
CA ALA A 26 0.27 -13.25 11.81
C ALA A 26 -0.21 -13.01 13.25
N ASP A 27 0.72 -13.06 14.21
CA ASP A 27 0.47 -12.75 15.63
C ASP A 27 0.33 -11.25 15.89
N TYR A 28 1.02 -10.45 15.09
CA TYR A 28 1.05 -8.99 15.17
C TYR A 28 0.59 -8.37 13.86
N LEU A 29 -0.22 -7.32 13.96
CA LEU A 29 -0.72 -6.58 12.80
C LEU A 29 -0.88 -5.12 13.14
N VAL A 30 -0.37 -4.23 12.29
CA VAL A 30 -0.52 -2.78 12.43
C VAL A 30 -0.76 -2.12 11.08
N VAL A 31 -1.65 -1.13 11.06
CA VAL A 31 -1.83 -0.24 9.91
C VAL A 31 -1.07 1.04 10.20
N VAL A 32 -0.17 1.42 9.32
CA VAL A 32 0.67 2.60 9.47
C VAL A 32 0.16 3.70 8.54
N PHE A 33 -0.05 4.89 9.09
CA PHE A 33 -0.53 6.06 8.36
C PHE A 33 0.49 7.18 8.35
N ASP A 34 0.49 7.98 7.30
CA ASP A 34 1.14 9.29 7.31
C ASP A 34 0.36 10.24 8.24
N ALA A 35 1.08 10.91 9.15
CA ALA A 35 0.50 11.89 10.06
C ALA A 35 0.30 13.25 9.36
N ALA A 36 1.29 13.69 8.60
CA ALA A 36 1.30 14.98 7.92
C ALA A 36 2.23 14.98 6.71
N ARG A 37 2.10 16.00 5.84
CA ARG A 37 2.99 16.19 4.68
C ARG A 37 4.38 16.71 5.04
N LYS A 38 4.54 17.30 6.24
CA LYS A 38 5.81 17.86 6.67
C LYS A 38 6.60 16.82 7.44
N THR A 39 7.74 16.42 6.88
CA THR A 39 8.65 15.44 7.45
C THR A 39 10.08 16.00 7.48
N PHE A 40 10.98 15.37 8.22
CA PHE A 40 12.39 15.78 8.31
C PHE A 40 13.09 15.86 6.93
N ARG A 41 12.60 15.07 5.94
CA ARG A 41 13.13 15.15 4.55
C ARG A 41 12.87 16.50 3.91
N ARG A 42 11.69 17.10 4.14
CA ARG A 42 11.39 18.46 3.64
C ARG A 42 12.17 19.55 4.37
N ASP A 43 12.53 19.34 5.62
CA ASP A 43 13.38 20.29 6.34
C ASP A 43 14.82 20.27 5.78
N SER A 44 15.30 19.09 5.32
CA SER A 44 16.62 18.92 4.68
C SER A 44 16.64 19.30 3.21
N TYR A 45 15.55 19.03 2.47
CA TYR A 45 15.38 19.30 1.05
C TYR A 45 13.97 19.80 0.77
N PRO A 46 13.74 21.11 0.71
CA PRO A 46 12.40 21.72 0.59
C PRO A 46 11.60 21.27 -0.64
N ASP A 47 12.31 20.90 -1.72
CA ASP A 47 11.69 20.45 -2.96
C ASP A 47 11.19 18.99 -2.91
N TYR A 48 11.52 18.22 -1.86
CA TYR A 48 11.05 16.84 -1.68
C TYR A 48 9.53 16.79 -1.65
N LYS A 49 8.94 16.02 -2.58
CA LYS A 49 7.48 15.88 -2.78
C LYS A 49 6.73 17.23 -2.97
N ALA A 50 7.45 18.33 -3.30
CA ALA A 50 6.85 19.67 -3.36
C ALA A 50 5.86 19.82 -4.52
N HIS A 51 6.07 19.11 -5.62
CA HIS A 51 5.23 19.16 -6.82
C HIS A 51 4.00 18.26 -6.76
N ARG A 52 3.87 17.40 -5.71
CA ARG A 52 2.70 16.54 -5.56
C ARG A 52 1.43 17.38 -5.40
N PRO A 53 0.41 17.20 -6.25
CA PRO A 53 -0.84 17.92 -6.13
C PRO A 53 -1.53 17.60 -4.78
N PRO A 54 -2.44 18.44 -4.31
CA PRO A 54 -3.31 18.07 -3.21
C PRO A 54 -4.13 16.83 -3.59
N PRO A 55 -4.54 16.01 -2.61
CA PRO A 55 -5.45 14.91 -2.90
C PRO A 55 -6.75 15.46 -3.49
N PRO A 56 -7.45 14.69 -4.35
CA PRO A 56 -8.77 15.04 -4.83
C PRO A 56 -9.74 15.38 -3.69
N ASP A 57 -10.61 16.35 -3.89
CA ASP A 57 -11.56 16.80 -2.86
C ASP A 57 -12.43 15.65 -2.33
N ASP A 58 -12.82 14.72 -3.20
CA ASP A 58 -13.58 13.52 -2.84
C ASP A 58 -12.81 12.54 -1.96
N LEU A 59 -11.48 12.57 -1.99
CA LEU A 59 -10.64 11.68 -1.18
C LEU A 59 -10.39 12.23 0.23
N VAL A 60 -10.33 13.55 0.38
CA VAL A 60 -10.00 14.20 1.66
C VAL A 60 -10.88 13.72 2.83
N PRO A 61 -12.22 13.72 2.73
CA PRO A 61 -13.07 13.24 3.82
C PRO A 61 -12.89 11.74 4.10
N GLN A 62 -12.41 10.96 3.16
CA GLN A 62 -12.24 9.53 3.30
C GLN A 62 -11.03 9.14 4.16
N PHE A 63 -10.05 10.01 4.34
CA PHE A 63 -8.90 9.73 5.23
C PHE A 63 -9.32 9.51 6.69
N ALA A 64 -10.25 10.32 7.20
CA ALA A 64 -10.77 10.13 8.55
C ALA A 64 -11.57 8.81 8.63
N LEU A 65 -12.43 8.55 7.65
CA LEU A 65 -13.23 7.32 7.59
C LEU A 65 -12.38 6.05 7.47
N ILE A 66 -11.22 6.10 6.81
CA ILE A 66 -10.28 4.97 6.74
C ILE A 66 -9.68 4.68 8.13
N ARG A 67 -9.36 5.70 8.91
CA ARG A 67 -8.91 5.53 10.30
C ARG A 67 -10.02 4.95 11.18
N GLU A 68 -11.24 5.46 11.05
CA GLU A 68 -12.41 4.90 11.73
C GLU A 68 -12.68 3.44 11.33
N ALA A 69 -12.51 3.10 10.03
CA ALA A 69 -12.62 1.73 9.56
C ALA A 69 -11.58 0.84 10.24
N THR A 70 -10.31 1.26 10.29
CA THR A 70 -9.23 0.49 10.95
C THR A 70 -9.57 0.21 12.40
N ALA A 71 -10.05 1.22 13.14
CA ALA A 71 -10.52 1.05 14.52
C ALA A 71 -11.74 0.12 14.62
N ALA A 72 -12.71 0.22 13.68
CA ALA A 72 -13.88 -0.64 13.65
C ALA A 72 -13.53 -2.12 13.39
N PHE A 73 -12.47 -2.40 12.62
CA PHE A 73 -11.90 -3.74 12.45
C PHE A 73 -11.06 -4.21 13.66
N ASN A 74 -10.97 -3.43 14.72
CA ASN A 74 -10.16 -3.68 15.92
C ASN A 74 -8.66 -3.88 15.60
N VAL A 75 -8.15 -3.20 14.58
CA VAL A 75 -6.74 -3.30 14.15
C VAL A 75 -5.96 -2.12 14.74
N PRO A 76 -4.80 -2.37 15.39
CA PRO A 76 -3.88 -1.32 15.80
C PRO A 76 -3.47 -0.43 14.63
N ALA A 77 -3.39 0.87 14.90
CA ALA A 77 -2.97 1.86 13.91
C ALA A 77 -1.96 2.83 14.52
N VAL A 78 -0.96 3.21 13.75
CA VAL A 78 0.08 4.16 14.17
C VAL A 78 0.32 5.24 13.13
N GLN A 79 0.69 6.41 13.61
CA GLN A 79 1.20 7.53 12.83
C GLN A 79 2.07 8.39 13.74
N LEU A 80 3.07 9.07 13.20
CA LEU A 80 3.94 9.95 13.97
C LEU A 80 4.28 11.20 13.18
N GLU A 81 4.08 12.38 13.76
CA GLU A 81 4.45 13.64 13.13
C GLU A 81 5.96 13.76 12.93
N GLY A 82 6.36 14.34 11.80
CA GLY A 82 7.75 14.51 11.42
C GLY A 82 8.36 13.34 10.66
N TYR A 83 7.70 12.20 10.61
CA TYR A 83 8.12 10.99 9.89
C TYR A 83 7.05 10.54 8.89
N GLU A 84 7.49 9.82 7.86
CA GLU A 84 6.59 9.16 6.91
C GLU A 84 6.18 7.77 7.42
N ALA A 85 5.05 7.27 6.95
CA ALA A 85 4.63 5.89 7.25
C ALA A 85 5.72 4.88 6.93
N ASP A 86 6.48 5.12 5.87
CA ASP A 86 7.57 4.29 5.40
C ASP A 86 8.71 4.16 6.44
N ASP A 87 9.02 5.25 7.16
CA ASP A 87 10.02 5.25 8.23
C ASP A 87 9.55 4.42 9.43
N LEU A 88 8.27 4.51 9.76
CA LEU A 88 7.68 3.71 10.84
C LEU A 88 7.67 2.22 10.47
N ILE A 89 7.30 1.88 9.22
CA ILE A 89 7.35 0.50 8.71
C ILE A 89 8.77 -0.03 8.77
N ALA A 90 9.77 0.74 8.33
CA ALA A 90 11.18 0.35 8.40
C ALA A 90 11.63 0.10 9.85
N THR A 91 11.19 0.96 10.77
CA THR A 91 11.54 0.83 12.21
C THR A 91 10.94 -0.44 12.80
N TYR A 92 9.66 -0.71 12.56
CA TYR A 92 9.01 -1.93 13.07
C TYR A 92 9.54 -3.19 12.40
N ALA A 93 9.83 -3.14 11.10
CA ALA A 93 10.46 -4.26 10.40
C ALA A 93 11.85 -4.57 10.96
N ARG A 94 12.64 -3.55 11.34
CA ARG A 94 13.92 -3.76 12.01
C ARG A 94 13.74 -4.37 13.40
N GLN A 95 12.82 -3.84 14.22
CA GLN A 95 12.56 -4.37 15.57
C GLN A 95 12.18 -5.85 15.52
N ALA A 96 11.22 -6.23 14.68
CA ALA A 96 10.77 -7.61 14.55
C ALA A 96 11.87 -8.53 14.04
N ARG A 97 12.64 -8.10 13.03
CA ARG A 97 13.79 -8.86 12.53
C ARG A 97 14.87 -9.08 13.59
N GLU A 98 15.17 -8.07 14.41
CA GLU A 98 16.15 -8.18 15.52
C GLU A 98 15.66 -9.14 16.61
N ALA A 99 14.36 -9.27 16.79
CA ALA A 99 13.74 -10.27 17.66
C ALA A 99 13.72 -11.70 17.05
N GLY A 100 13.95 -11.83 15.75
CA GLY A 100 13.96 -13.10 15.03
C GLY A 100 12.61 -13.44 14.39
N ASP A 101 11.68 -12.50 14.34
CA ASP A 101 10.37 -12.67 13.75
C ASP A 101 10.39 -12.42 12.23
N GLU A 102 9.45 -13.04 11.53
CA GLU A 102 9.21 -12.82 10.11
C GLU A 102 8.26 -11.64 9.91
N VAL A 103 8.59 -10.80 8.91
CA VAL A 103 7.81 -9.60 8.57
C VAL A 103 7.27 -9.67 7.16
N THR A 104 5.98 -9.40 6.99
CA THR A 104 5.37 -9.18 5.68
C THR A 104 4.86 -7.75 5.59
N ILE A 105 5.44 -6.96 4.70
CA ILE A 105 5.02 -5.58 4.42
C ILE A 105 3.98 -5.61 3.31
N LEU A 106 2.75 -5.18 3.59
CA LEU A 106 1.72 -4.99 2.56
C LEU A 106 1.84 -3.60 1.96
N SER A 107 2.48 -3.51 0.81
CA SER A 107 2.64 -2.26 0.08
C SER A 107 2.90 -2.52 -1.40
N SER A 108 2.44 -1.62 -2.27
CA SER A 108 2.86 -1.56 -3.67
C SER A 108 4.01 -0.57 -3.90
N ASP A 109 4.46 0.11 -2.83
CA ASP A 109 5.52 1.12 -2.94
C ASP A 109 6.88 0.44 -3.16
N LYS A 110 7.56 0.84 -4.24
CA LYS A 110 8.89 0.34 -4.60
C LYS A 110 9.96 0.68 -3.56
N ASP A 111 9.74 1.75 -2.77
CA ASP A 111 10.74 2.22 -1.82
C ASP A 111 10.86 1.26 -0.62
N MET A 112 9.78 0.52 -0.32
CA MET A 112 9.83 -0.59 0.65
C MET A 112 10.73 -1.74 0.22
N MET A 113 11.09 -1.86 -1.08
CA MET A 113 11.93 -2.95 -1.58
C MET A 113 13.35 -2.94 -1.00
N GLN A 114 13.82 -1.80 -0.46
CA GLN A 114 15.08 -1.73 0.27
C GLN A 114 15.08 -2.49 1.61
N LEU A 115 13.89 -2.83 2.13
CA LEU A 115 13.73 -3.55 3.40
C LEU A 115 13.69 -5.07 3.23
N ILE A 116 13.58 -5.58 1.99
CA ILE A 116 13.45 -7.01 1.70
C ILE A 116 14.75 -7.76 2.04
N GLY A 117 14.60 -8.90 2.68
CA GLY A 117 15.70 -9.80 3.08
C GLY A 117 15.73 -10.06 4.58
N LEU A 118 16.51 -11.06 5.01
CA LEU A 118 16.69 -11.41 6.42
C LEU A 118 15.36 -11.50 7.23
N GLY A 119 14.39 -12.25 6.71
CA GLY A 119 13.06 -12.40 7.36
C GLY A 119 12.02 -11.35 6.98
N VAL A 120 12.37 -10.36 6.14
CA VAL A 120 11.42 -9.35 5.64
C VAL A 120 11.04 -9.63 4.20
N SER A 121 9.75 -9.69 3.93
CA SER A 121 9.17 -9.81 2.58
C SER A 121 8.09 -8.76 2.37
N MET A 122 7.71 -8.55 1.11
CA MET A 122 6.58 -7.69 0.77
C MET A 122 5.49 -8.49 0.07
N GLN A 123 4.28 -7.95 0.09
CA GLN A 123 3.16 -8.45 -0.68
C GLN A 123 2.38 -7.28 -1.28
N ASP A 124 2.09 -7.37 -2.58
CA ASP A 124 1.21 -6.41 -3.24
C ASP A 124 -0.23 -6.62 -2.76
N PRO A 125 -0.87 -5.60 -2.15
CA PRO A 125 -2.20 -5.75 -1.56
C PRO A 125 -3.30 -5.99 -2.61
N ILE A 126 -3.08 -5.60 -3.87
CA ILE A 126 -4.06 -5.72 -4.96
C ILE A 126 -3.84 -7.03 -5.73
N LYS A 127 -2.60 -7.29 -6.14
CA LYS A 127 -2.25 -8.46 -6.95
C LYS A 127 -2.04 -9.71 -6.11
N SER A 128 -1.97 -9.57 -4.79
CA SER A 128 -1.68 -10.65 -3.83
C SER A 128 -0.37 -11.41 -4.14
N GLY A 129 0.50 -10.80 -4.94
CA GLY A 129 1.81 -11.35 -5.32
C GLY A 129 2.83 -11.07 -4.22
N ARG A 130 3.59 -12.10 -3.84
CA ARG A 130 4.76 -11.92 -2.98
C ARG A 130 5.86 -11.21 -3.77
N ILE A 131 6.50 -10.24 -3.13
CA ILE A 131 7.64 -9.49 -3.67
C ILE A 131 8.85 -9.84 -2.82
N GLY A 132 9.82 -10.49 -3.42
CA GLY A 132 11.07 -10.91 -2.80
C GLY A 132 12.28 -10.34 -3.53
N ALA A 133 13.45 -10.92 -3.27
CA ALA A 133 14.70 -10.48 -3.89
C ALA A 133 14.72 -10.64 -5.43
N GLU A 134 13.96 -11.61 -5.97
CA GLU A 134 13.86 -11.80 -7.41
C GLU A 134 13.13 -10.65 -8.09
N GLU A 135 12.02 -10.19 -7.52
CA GLU A 135 11.26 -9.05 -8.03
C GLU A 135 12.06 -7.75 -7.91
N VAL A 136 12.86 -7.60 -6.84
CA VAL A 136 13.79 -6.47 -6.71
C VAL A 136 14.85 -6.52 -7.81
N MET A 137 15.43 -7.68 -8.10
CA MET A 137 16.39 -7.85 -9.17
C MET A 137 15.78 -7.51 -10.54
N VAL A 138 14.52 -7.91 -10.79
CA VAL A 138 13.81 -7.56 -12.03
C VAL A 138 13.57 -6.06 -12.13
N LYS A 139 13.18 -5.41 -11.03
CA LYS A 139 12.83 -3.99 -11.03
C LYS A 139 14.03 -3.05 -11.01
N PHE A 140 15.00 -3.33 -10.17
CA PHE A 140 16.15 -2.45 -9.93
C PHE A 140 17.46 -2.95 -10.55
N GLY A 141 17.55 -4.23 -10.92
CA GLY A 141 18.78 -4.83 -11.47
C GLY A 141 19.87 -5.08 -10.43
N VAL A 142 19.54 -5.04 -9.15
CA VAL A 142 20.43 -5.24 -8.01
C VAL A 142 19.72 -6.03 -6.91
N THR A 143 20.49 -6.49 -5.92
CA THR A 143 19.94 -7.07 -4.68
C THR A 143 19.29 -6.02 -3.79
N PRO A 144 18.37 -6.38 -2.88
CA PRO A 144 17.65 -5.42 -2.02
C PRO A 144 18.54 -4.45 -1.27
N ASP A 145 19.66 -4.90 -0.73
CA ASP A 145 20.66 -4.09 -0.02
C ASP A 145 21.32 -3.00 -0.88
N LYS A 146 21.16 -3.05 -2.21
CA LYS A 146 21.70 -2.07 -3.17
C LYS A 146 20.63 -1.15 -3.77
N VAL A 147 19.37 -1.33 -3.43
CA VAL A 147 18.26 -0.50 -3.95
C VAL A 147 18.49 0.98 -3.67
N ILE A 148 18.90 1.32 -2.44
CA ILE A 148 19.23 2.70 -2.03
C ILE A 148 20.29 3.32 -2.94
N GLU A 149 21.34 2.57 -3.26
CA GLU A 149 22.45 3.05 -4.10
C GLU A 149 21.99 3.34 -5.53
N VAL A 150 21.11 2.49 -6.06
CA VAL A 150 20.52 2.69 -7.40
C VAL A 150 19.60 3.90 -7.41
N GLN A 151 18.73 4.04 -6.39
CA GLN A 151 17.81 5.19 -6.30
C GLN A 151 18.57 6.51 -6.07
N ALA A 152 19.65 6.51 -5.31
CA ALA A 152 20.50 7.69 -5.11
C ALA A 152 21.06 8.23 -6.43
N LEU A 153 21.43 7.34 -7.36
CA LEU A 153 21.95 7.70 -8.67
C LEU A 153 20.85 8.04 -9.67
N ALA A 154 19.80 7.22 -9.72
CA ALA A 154 18.72 7.38 -10.70
C ALA A 154 17.77 8.52 -10.34
N GLY A 155 17.66 8.86 -9.06
CA GLY A 155 16.64 9.74 -8.54
C GLY A 155 15.25 9.12 -8.56
N ASP A 156 14.27 9.91 -8.13
CA ASP A 156 12.86 9.58 -8.19
C ASP A 156 12.03 10.81 -8.55
N SER A 157 11.45 10.80 -9.74
CA SER A 157 10.61 11.91 -10.19
C SER A 157 9.29 12.03 -9.43
N ALA A 158 8.74 10.91 -8.88
CA ALA A 158 7.52 10.93 -8.10
C ALA A 158 7.69 11.65 -6.76
N ASP A 159 8.90 11.59 -6.19
CA ASP A 159 9.25 12.21 -4.91
C ASP A 159 10.14 13.45 -5.06
N ASN A 160 10.45 13.81 -6.30
CA ASN A 160 11.36 14.89 -6.61
C ASN A 160 12.77 14.68 -6.02
N VAL A 161 13.23 13.43 -6.03
CA VAL A 161 14.61 13.08 -5.70
C VAL A 161 15.47 13.28 -6.94
N PRO A 162 16.50 14.15 -6.89
CA PRO A 162 17.13 14.63 -8.12
C PRO A 162 17.99 13.61 -8.85
N GLY A 163 18.68 12.69 -8.13
CA GLY A 163 19.63 11.76 -8.73
C GLY A 163 20.80 12.42 -9.47
N VAL A 164 21.42 11.71 -10.39
CA VAL A 164 22.47 12.22 -11.28
C VAL A 164 21.91 12.36 -12.69
N PRO A 165 21.97 13.56 -13.32
CA PRO A 165 21.44 13.77 -14.65
C PRO A 165 21.94 12.75 -15.68
N GLY A 166 21.03 12.14 -16.43
CA GLY A 166 21.35 11.14 -17.46
C GLY A 166 21.68 9.75 -16.94
N ILE A 167 21.51 9.49 -15.65
CA ILE A 167 21.63 8.15 -15.06
C ILE A 167 20.24 7.69 -14.63
N GLY A 168 19.65 6.77 -15.38
CA GLY A 168 18.42 6.08 -14.98
C GLY A 168 18.73 4.74 -14.30
N VAL A 169 17.67 4.07 -13.81
CA VAL A 169 17.75 2.83 -13.00
C VAL A 169 18.68 1.78 -13.62
N LYS A 170 18.57 1.49 -14.92
CA LYS A 170 19.41 0.49 -15.59
C LYS A 170 20.90 0.84 -15.54
N THR A 171 21.23 2.10 -15.82
CA THR A 171 22.63 2.57 -15.77
C THR A 171 23.15 2.61 -14.34
N ALA A 172 22.32 3.04 -13.40
CA ALA A 172 22.65 3.04 -11.98
C ALA A 172 22.95 1.61 -11.49
N ALA A 173 22.11 0.64 -11.86
CA ALA A 173 22.34 -0.77 -11.53
C ALA A 173 23.65 -1.32 -12.11
N GLU A 174 23.95 -1.03 -13.39
CA GLU A 174 25.22 -1.41 -14.01
C GLU A 174 26.42 -0.87 -13.23
N LEU A 175 26.35 0.40 -12.82
CA LEU A 175 27.43 1.05 -12.07
C LEU A 175 27.56 0.48 -10.64
N ILE A 176 26.46 0.30 -9.94
CA ILE A 176 26.48 -0.23 -8.58
C ILE A 176 26.93 -1.69 -8.55
N ASN A 177 26.51 -2.51 -9.51
CA ASN A 177 27.03 -3.88 -9.64
C ASN A 177 28.54 -3.94 -9.90
N LEU A 178 29.08 -2.93 -10.59
CA LEU A 178 30.51 -2.87 -10.90
C LEU A 178 31.35 -2.29 -9.76
N TYR A 179 30.87 -1.24 -9.09
CA TYR A 179 31.64 -0.47 -8.09
C TYR A 179 31.23 -0.77 -6.65
N GLY A 180 30.09 -1.41 -6.43
CA GLY A 180 29.59 -1.86 -5.13
C GLY A 180 28.67 -0.87 -4.43
N ASP A 181 29.03 0.39 -4.33
CA ASP A 181 28.25 1.46 -3.66
C ASP A 181 28.51 2.85 -4.28
N LEU A 182 27.71 3.83 -3.88
CA LEU A 182 27.78 5.20 -4.38
C LEU A 182 29.16 5.85 -4.12
N GLU A 183 29.67 5.76 -2.91
CA GLU A 183 30.94 6.45 -2.56
C GLU A 183 32.13 5.85 -3.29
N THR A 184 32.19 4.54 -3.43
CA THR A 184 33.20 3.85 -4.23
C THR A 184 33.12 4.25 -5.70
N LEU A 185 31.91 4.33 -6.25
CA LEU A 185 31.67 4.81 -7.62
C LEU A 185 32.13 6.26 -7.80
N LEU A 186 31.75 7.16 -6.89
CA LEU A 186 32.13 8.57 -6.96
C LEU A 186 33.63 8.77 -6.84
N ALA A 187 34.31 8.03 -5.95
CA ALA A 187 35.76 8.06 -5.81
C ALA A 187 36.47 7.60 -7.07
N LYS A 188 35.86 6.74 -7.89
CA LYS A 188 36.38 6.19 -9.14
C LYS A 188 35.70 6.77 -10.39
N ALA A 189 35.02 7.90 -10.26
CA ALA A 189 34.29 8.50 -11.37
C ALA A 189 35.17 8.82 -12.58
N GLU A 190 36.46 9.15 -12.37
CA GLU A 190 37.44 9.40 -13.43
C GLU A 190 37.73 8.16 -14.33
N GLU A 191 37.50 6.95 -13.82
CA GLU A 191 37.67 5.71 -14.57
C GLU A 191 36.53 5.43 -15.56
N ILE A 192 35.44 6.17 -15.48
CA ILE A 192 34.26 6.00 -16.33
C ILE A 192 34.61 6.36 -17.78
N LYS A 193 34.45 5.40 -18.69
CA LYS A 193 34.84 5.54 -20.11
C LYS A 193 33.95 6.58 -20.85
N GLN A 194 32.68 6.70 -20.50
CA GLN A 194 31.76 7.61 -21.17
C GLN A 194 31.96 9.04 -20.65
N PRO A 195 32.43 9.99 -21.49
CA PRO A 195 32.83 11.32 -21.02
C PRO A 195 31.71 12.09 -20.32
N LYS A 196 30.50 12.06 -20.90
CA LYS A 196 29.35 12.78 -20.31
C LYS A 196 28.91 12.19 -18.98
N ARG A 197 28.90 10.84 -18.86
CA ARG A 197 28.56 10.14 -17.61
C ARG A 197 29.60 10.45 -16.53
N ARG A 198 30.89 10.36 -16.88
CA ARG A 198 31.98 10.73 -15.97
C ARG A 198 31.83 12.16 -15.48
N GLN A 199 31.64 13.12 -16.39
CA GLN A 199 31.43 14.51 -16.03
C GLN A 199 30.25 14.68 -15.06
N ASN A 200 29.10 14.07 -15.37
CA ASN A 200 27.91 14.19 -14.52
C ASN A 200 28.13 13.58 -13.15
N LEU A 201 28.80 12.43 -13.02
CA LEU A 201 29.12 11.82 -11.72
C LEU A 201 30.00 12.71 -10.85
N ILE A 202 30.99 13.39 -11.47
CA ILE A 202 31.86 14.32 -10.76
C ILE A 202 31.10 15.61 -10.36
N GLU A 203 30.39 16.20 -11.31
CA GLU A 203 29.68 17.47 -11.14
C GLU A 203 28.52 17.36 -10.14
N PHE A 204 27.77 16.26 -10.17
CA PHE A 204 26.58 16.03 -9.35
C PHE A 204 26.80 15.06 -8.18
N ALA A 205 28.05 14.87 -7.75
CA ALA A 205 28.38 13.94 -6.65
C ALA A 205 27.63 14.28 -5.34
N ASP A 206 27.60 15.56 -4.96
CA ASP A 206 26.88 15.99 -3.75
C ASP A 206 25.37 15.86 -3.88
N GLN A 207 24.82 16.08 -5.08
CA GLN A 207 23.40 15.85 -5.37
C GLN A 207 23.04 14.36 -5.23
N ALA A 208 23.90 13.45 -5.66
CA ALA A 208 23.71 12.01 -5.46
C ALA A 208 23.71 11.63 -3.97
N ARG A 209 24.55 12.26 -3.16
CA ARG A 209 24.56 12.08 -1.70
C ARG A 209 23.27 12.60 -1.04
N VAL A 210 22.81 13.79 -1.45
CA VAL A 210 21.50 14.31 -1.02
C VAL A 210 20.39 13.34 -1.42
N SER A 211 20.39 12.85 -2.66
CA SER A 211 19.43 11.87 -3.12
C SER A 211 19.45 10.60 -2.27
N LYS A 212 20.63 10.09 -1.92
CA LYS A 212 20.78 8.94 -1.02
C LYS A 212 20.14 9.20 0.36
N GLN A 213 20.35 10.38 0.94
CA GLN A 213 19.72 10.74 2.22
C GLN A 213 18.19 10.82 2.15
N LEU A 214 17.64 11.19 1.00
CA LEU A 214 16.20 11.29 0.80
C LEU A 214 15.54 9.91 0.62
N VAL A 215 16.21 8.95 -0.02
CA VAL A 215 15.63 7.63 -0.32
C VAL A 215 15.86 6.61 0.79
N ILE A 216 16.83 6.81 1.67
CA ILE A 216 17.01 5.94 2.85
C ILE A 216 15.82 6.08 3.77
N LEU A 217 15.19 4.95 4.09
CA LEU A 217 14.16 4.89 5.12
C LEU A 217 14.83 4.90 6.50
N LYS A 218 14.29 5.73 7.38
CA LYS A 218 14.75 5.78 8.77
C LYS A 218 14.16 4.61 9.55
N ASP A 219 15.02 3.72 10.01
CA ASP A 219 14.63 2.48 10.70
C ASP A 219 14.81 2.54 12.23
N ASP A 220 15.16 3.73 12.74
CA ASP A 220 15.36 4.02 14.17
C ASP A 220 14.57 5.24 14.62
N VAL A 221 13.31 5.35 14.20
CA VAL A 221 12.42 6.45 14.57
C VAL A 221 12.26 6.49 16.10
N PRO A 222 12.57 7.62 16.77
CA PRO A 222 12.46 7.71 18.21
C PRO A 222 11.01 7.84 18.68
N GLY A 223 10.72 7.32 19.87
CA GLY A 223 9.42 7.50 20.53
C GLY A 223 8.30 6.63 19.96
N VAL A 224 8.63 5.62 19.15
CA VAL A 224 7.66 4.61 18.72
C VAL A 224 7.49 3.54 19.79
N ASP A 225 6.31 2.95 19.84
CA ASP A 225 6.02 1.80 20.69
C ASP A 225 6.79 0.55 20.21
N ASP A 226 6.89 -0.44 21.09
CA ASP A 226 7.39 -1.76 20.73
C ASP A 226 6.35 -2.46 19.83
N TYR A 227 6.82 -3.14 18.76
CA TYR A 227 5.92 -3.84 17.83
C TYR A 227 5.10 -4.94 18.52
N HIS A 228 5.55 -5.49 19.63
CA HIS A 228 4.77 -6.45 20.43
C HIS A 228 3.46 -5.87 20.98
N SER A 229 3.29 -4.54 20.99
CA SER A 229 2.02 -3.89 21.34
C SER A 229 0.93 -4.09 20.29
N PHE A 230 1.28 -4.52 19.08
CA PHE A 230 0.37 -4.69 17.93
C PHE A 230 -0.19 -6.10 17.80
N ILE A 231 -0.46 -6.78 18.92
CA ILE A 231 -1.09 -8.10 18.90
C ILE A 231 -2.35 -8.05 18.04
N LYS A 232 -2.46 -8.99 17.11
CA LYS A 232 -3.68 -9.18 16.30
C LYS A 232 -4.84 -9.46 17.25
N ARG A 233 -5.89 -8.66 17.18
CA ARG A 233 -7.06 -8.73 18.03
C ARG A 233 -8.19 -9.42 17.30
N GLU A 234 -9.04 -10.09 18.05
CA GLU A 234 -10.30 -10.60 17.51
C GLU A 234 -11.19 -9.44 17.05
N ARG A 235 -11.98 -9.71 16.03
CA ARG A 235 -12.91 -8.75 15.46
C ARG A 235 -14.06 -8.48 16.45
N ASP A 236 -14.32 -7.21 16.74
CA ASP A 236 -15.54 -6.77 17.40
C ASP A 236 -16.65 -6.63 16.34
N THR A 237 -17.45 -7.70 16.22
CA THR A 237 -18.51 -7.77 15.19
C THR A 237 -19.56 -6.69 15.36
N GLU A 238 -19.92 -6.30 16.58
CA GLU A 238 -20.93 -5.26 16.83
C GLU A 238 -20.39 -3.89 16.39
N MET A 239 -19.17 -3.54 16.81
CA MET A 239 -18.52 -2.29 16.42
C MET A 239 -18.33 -2.20 14.91
N LEU A 240 -17.87 -3.28 14.28
CA LEU A 240 -17.68 -3.33 12.83
C LEU A 240 -19.00 -3.17 12.08
N LEU A 241 -20.06 -3.89 12.44
CA LEU A 241 -21.36 -3.77 11.80
C LEU A 241 -21.95 -2.37 11.96
N LYS A 242 -21.78 -1.73 13.12
CA LYS A 242 -22.19 -0.34 13.34
C LYS A 242 -21.52 0.62 12.37
N PHE A 243 -20.21 0.50 12.19
CA PHE A 243 -19.45 1.30 11.21
C PHE A 243 -19.93 1.03 9.78
N LEU A 244 -20.01 -0.25 9.37
CA LEU A 244 -20.39 -0.64 8.02
C LEU A 244 -21.79 -0.14 7.64
N HIS A 245 -22.77 -0.19 8.57
CA HIS A 245 -24.10 0.35 8.36
C HIS A 245 -24.08 1.88 8.24
N ALA A 246 -23.30 2.58 9.08
CA ALA A 246 -23.15 4.03 8.99
C ALA A 246 -22.55 4.47 7.64
N GLN A 247 -21.74 3.61 7.02
CA GLN A 247 -21.17 3.85 5.70
C GLN A 247 -22.04 3.28 4.56
N GLU A 248 -23.16 2.63 4.83
CA GLU A 248 -24.07 1.96 3.87
C GLU A 248 -23.37 0.79 3.11
N PHE A 249 -22.37 0.14 3.73
CA PHE A 249 -21.63 -0.98 3.15
C PHE A 249 -22.34 -2.31 3.37
N ASN A 250 -23.57 -2.42 2.85
CA ASN A 250 -24.45 -3.56 3.08
C ASN A 250 -23.86 -4.91 2.64
N SER A 251 -23.09 -4.94 1.56
CA SER A 251 -22.45 -6.17 1.06
C SER A 251 -21.37 -6.69 2.02
N ILE A 252 -20.54 -5.80 2.58
CA ILE A 252 -19.54 -6.18 3.58
C ILE A 252 -20.22 -6.58 4.89
N ALA A 253 -21.25 -5.83 5.33
CA ALA A 253 -22.01 -6.15 6.52
C ALA A 253 -22.70 -7.51 6.43
N ALA A 254 -23.21 -7.90 5.26
CA ALA A 254 -23.79 -9.21 5.04
C ALA A 254 -22.74 -10.34 5.16
N ARG A 255 -21.54 -10.15 4.64
CA ARG A 255 -20.43 -11.11 4.80
C ARG A 255 -20.06 -11.29 6.28
N VAL A 256 -19.85 -10.18 6.99
CA VAL A 256 -19.53 -10.18 8.44
C VAL A 256 -20.56 -10.96 9.26
N ARG A 257 -21.86 -10.86 8.93
CA ARG A 257 -22.90 -11.63 9.62
C ARG A 257 -22.92 -13.12 9.29
N SER A 258 -22.49 -13.49 8.09
CA SER A 258 -22.48 -14.91 7.66
C SER A 258 -21.28 -15.68 8.17
N GLU A 259 -20.24 -15.00 8.62
CA GLU A 259 -19.07 -15.62 9.21
C GLU A 259 -19.35 -15.92 10.70
N PRO A 260 -19.09 -17.15 11.20
CA PRO A 260 -19.23 -17.43 12.63
C PRO A 260 -18.22 -16.61 13.41
N ASP A 261 -18.68 -15.92 14.47
CA ASP A 261 -17.74 -15.33 15.44
C ASP A 261 -16.85 -16.42 16.01
N GLY A 262 -15.62 -16.09 16.41
CA GLY A 262 -14.68 -17.04 17.03
C GLY A 262 -15.26 -17.87 18.20
N ASP A 263 -16.42 -17.47 18.71
CA ASP A 263 -17.21 -18.18 19.75
C ASP A 263 -18.36 -19.05 19.16
N GLY A 264 -18.41 -19.23 17.82
CA GLY A 264 -19.38 -20.11 17.14
C GLY A 264 -20.82 -19.62 17.13
N ARG A 265 -21.08 -18.37 17.47
CA ARG A 265 -22.42 -17.77 17.45
C ARG A 265 -22.69 -17.07 16.13
N VAL A 266 -23.66 -17.58 15.37
CA VAL A 266 -24.27 -16.84 14.25
C VAL A 266 -25.21 -15.80 14.84
N VAL A 267 -24.98 -14.53 14.59
CA VAL A 267 -25.89 -13.44 15.02
C VAL A 267 -27.15 -13.48 14.15
N GLU A 268 -28.21 -14.08 14.67
CA GLU A 268 -29.52 -14.04 13.99
C GLU A 268 -30.05 -12.60 13.92
N PRO A 269 -30.60 -12.19 12.77
CA PRO A 269 -31.24 -10.87 12.67
C PRO A 269 -32.48 -10.85 13.60
N GLY A 270 -32.48 -9.88 14.53
CA GLY A 270 -33.54 -9.72 15.51
C GLY A 270 -34.95 -9.81 14.91
N SER A 271 -35.71 -10.78 15.37
CA SER A 271 -37.10 -11.02 14.96
C SER A 271 -37.99 -9.90 15.41
N GLN A 272 -38.36 -9.02 14.50
CA GLN A 272 -39.59 -8.25 14.64
C GLN A 272 -40.74 -9.10 14.12
N THR A 273 -41.46 -9.67 15.07
CA THR A 273 -42.75 -10.34 14.84
C THR A 273 -43.77 -9.33 14.30
N ASN A 274 -44.11 -9.47 13.02
CA ASN A 274 -45.41 -9.02 12.52
C ASN A 274 -46.06 -10.19 11.81
N ALA A 275 -47.03 -10.76 12.49
CA ALA A 275 -47.94 -11.77 11.99
C ALA A 275 -48.86 -11.18 10.92
N ASN A 276 -48.89 -11.76 9.74
CA ASN A 276 -50.06 -11.80 8.91
C ASN A 276 -50.07 -13.04 8.01
N PRO A 277 -51.23 -13.62 7.71
CA PRO A 277 -51.39 -15.05 7.45
C PRO A 277 -51.19 -15.44 6.00
N ALA A 278 -50.83 -16.71 5.80
CA ALA A 278 -50.60 -17.36 4.53
C ALA A 278 -51.84 -17.42 3.60
N PRO A 279 -51.66 -17.44 2.28
CA PRO A 279 -52.57 -18.14 1.39
C PRO A 279 -51.92 -19.42 0.81
N LYS A 280 -52.83 -20.35 0.54
CA LYS A 280 -52.69 -21.76 0.24
C LYS A 280 -51.98 -22.09 -1.10
N SER A 281 -51.36 -23.26 -1.09
CA SER A 281 -50.96 -24.18 -2.16
C SER A 281 -51.56 -23.97 -3.57
N GLY A 282 -50.67 -23.96 -4.57
CA GLY A 282 -50.99 -24.16 -5.98
C GLY A 282 -49.75 -24.74 -6.72
N GLU A 283 -50.03 -25.81 -7.40
CA GLU A 283 -49.19 -26.77 -8.11
C GLU A 283 -48.00 -26.25 -8.96
N MET A 284 -46.93 -27.04 -8.96
CA MET A 284 -45.83 -27.01 -9.92
C MET A 284 -46.22 -27.62 -11.28
N PRO A 285 -45.70 -27.14 -12.38
CA PRO A 285 -45.34 -27.97 -13.54
C PRO A 285 -43.83 -27.88 -13.89
N PRO A 286 -43.32 -28.76 -14.75
CA PRO A 286 -42.00 -29.36 -14.66
C PRO A 286 -40.90 -28.60 -15.43
N ALA A 287 -39.66 -29.00 -15.10
CA ALA A 287 -38.40 -28.53 -15.66
C ALA A 287 -38.30 -28.62 -17.16
N SER A 288 -37.78 -27.57 -17.80
CA SER A 288 -37.10 -27.65 -19.09
C SER A 288 -35.74 -26.97 -19.00
N GLN A 289 -34.71 -27.71 -19.41
CA GLN A 289 -33.34 -27.32 -19.63
C GLN A 289 -33.29 -26.32 -20.78
N ASP A 290 -32.58 -25.17 -20.63
CA ASP A 290 -31.52 -24.79 -21.56
C ASP A 290 -30.88 -23.44 -21.16
N SER A 291 -29.53 -23.48 -21.23
CA SER A 291 -28.55 -22.48 -21.66
C SER A 291 -28.60 -21.02 -21.14
N THR A 292 -27.52 -20.67 -20.46
CA THR A 292 -26.70 -19.45 -20.63
C THR A 292 -27.39 -18.12 -20.93
N ALA A 293 -27.49 -17.25 -19.92
CA ALA A 293 -27.30 -15.79 -20.06
C ALA A 293 -27.12 -15.12 -18.70
N HIS A 294 -25.99 -14.52 -18.47
CA HIS A 294 -25.78 -13.55 -17.39
C HIS A 294 -26.67 -12.33 -17.64
N PRO A 295 -27.32 -11.76 -16.61
CA PRO A 295 -28.02 -10.48 -16.78
C PRO A 295 -26.96 -9.37 -16.90
N SER A 296 -26.84 -8.80 -18.09
CA SER A 296 -26.15 -7.54 -18.37
C SER A 296 -26.89 -6.40 -17.64
N ALA A 297 -26.24 -5.82 -16.65
CA ALA A 297 -26.61 -4.53 -16.12
C ALA A 297 -26.54 -3.49 -17.24
N ASN A 298 -27.63 -2.76 -17.43
CA ASN A 298 -27.78 -1.70 -18.42
C ASN A 298 -27.00 -0.47 -17.94
N LEU A 299 -25.67 -0.48 -18.20
CA LEU A 299 -24.81 0.69 -18.01
C LEU A 299 -25.00 1.61 -19.22
N GLY A 300 -25.34 2.87 -18.97
CA GLY A 300 -25.57 3.88 -20.00
C GLY A 300 -24.45 3.96 -21.03
N LYS A 301 -24.77 4.45 -22.23
CA LYS A 301 -23.84 4.60 -23.36
C LYS A 301 -22.67 5.54 -23.03
N GLY A 302 -21.61 4.99 -22.40
CA GLY A 302 -20.29 5.54 -22.36
C GLY A 302 -19.36 4.52 -23.02
N GLU A 303 -18.45 4.97 -23.86
CA GLU A 303 -17.38 4.13 -24.34
C GLU A 303 -16.43 3.87 -23.18
N TYR A 304 -16.37 2.63 -22.70
CA TYR A 304 -15.45 2.21 -21.65
C TYR A 304 -14.31 1.43 -22.31
N GLU A 305 -13.08 1.89 -22.08
CA GLU A 305 -11.87 1.19 -22.52
C GLU A 305 -11.19 0.54 -21.30
N LEU A 306 -10.88 -0.75 -21.41
CA LEU A 306 -10.08 -1.44 -20.41
C LEU A 306 -8.61 -1.08 -20.66
N VAL A 307 -8.03 -0.25 -19.79
CA VAL A 307 -6.63 0.12 -19.85
C VAL A 307 -5.79 -0.97 -19.18
N THR A 308 -4.98 -1.68 -19.97
CA THR A 308 -4.19 -2.83 -19.53
C THR A 308 -2.69 -2.58 -19.49
N ASP A 309 -2.23 -1.40 -19.92
CA ASP A 309 -0.81 -1.03 -19.98
C ASP A 309 -0.57 0.44 -19.57
N GLU A 310 0.67 0.74 -19.17
CA GLU A 310 1.07 2.06 -18.68
C GLU A 310 1.04 3.15 -19.78
N ASP A 311 1.28 2.79 -21.02
CA ASP A 311 1.31 3.75 -22.13
C ASP A 311 -0.12 4.27 -22.43
N ARG A 312 -1.13 3.42 -22.38
CA ARG A 312 -2.54 3.80 -22.51
C ARG A 312 -3.07 4.56 -21.30
N LEU A 313 -2.65 4.18 -20.09
CA LEU A 313 -2.98 4.92 -18.87
C LEU A 313 -2.48 6.37 -18.94
N SER A 314 -1.29 6.59 -19.47
CA SER A 314 -0.72 7.93 -19.64
C SER A 314 -1.44 8.80 -20.66
N VAL A 315 -2.14 8.22 -21.63
CA VAL A 315 -3.01 8.93 -22.59
C VAL A 315 -4.30 9.38 -21.91
N TRP A 316 -4.88 8.55 -21.06
CA TRP A 316 -6.10 8.88 -20.29
C TRP A 316 -5.89 9.96 -19.22
N ILE A 317 -4.69 10.00 -18.63
CA ILE A 317 -4.33 11.01 -17.62
C ILE A 317 -4.10 12.39 -18.27
N LYS A 318 -3.85 12.47 -19.58
CA LYS A 318 -3.63 13.71 -20.32
C LYS A 318 -4.88 14.27 -21.02
N ALA A 319 -5.97 13.53 -21.02
CA ALA A 319 -7.27 13.93 -21.56
C ALA A 319 -8.19 14.48 -20.48
#